data_13542d9e285f7fe89e36c617cd197747
#
_entry.id   13542d9e285f7fe89e36c617cd197747
#
_cell.length_a   1.000
_cell.length_b   1.000
_cell.length_c   1.000
_cell.angle_alpha   90.00
_cell.angle_beta   90.00
_cell.angle_gamma   90.00
#
_symmetry.space_group_name_H-M   'P 1'
#
loop_
_entity.id
_entity.type
_entity.pdbx_description
1 polymer ?
#
loop_
_entity_poly.entity_id
_entity_poly.type
_entity_poly.pdbx_seq_one_letter_code
_entity_poly.pdbx_strand_id
1 'polypeptide(L)'
;MSDHDNEKHSDDGRKEGVLSREGSEKEEINLTTFHEKRAGRLVVSPQEARIEFGEAVASKLKLSKDGTKVLWPQPTDSPYDPQNWSNRRKHLHLFIITLAAIVPDFDSGIGIASIFPLAAQFNTTTGVINNMTSNWSIFLLGWGGIFAVMLIRRYGRLPILFWSQIFALGFLIGCTFAPNLKTFTAMRCLTAVFATAPQVTGLYVVTDLFPFHLQARKLNIWTMGFIISPFLSPFAFGFLVARTTWRWAYGIGCIYGAIVCVLIILFMQETMYDRTISPIPEPAAQGGFRYRFESLVGITGYKMAKYRVSWQDAILSPFKVVWRPHLLIILIFEAMVFGFSIGINTTNAVFLGSPPPLGYGFSQFAIAGGYGTPIVAVLIGELIGRFNNDFIMNVSIRRNNGVFEAESRLWACYLAMPLYICGFVLLGASFQNHLSVGALVMGWGISELAVMINTVAVYAYCNDCFPKHQGEISALINLARTLGGFSVAYFQVPWALKHGALQVFGVEAAIVIGLFFLSVPFIQIKGRLLRVSTLYFQNCLFLMLSFSRKSTHCK
;
A
#
# COMPACT_ATOMS: atom_id res chain seq x y z
N MET A 1 -43.13 13.33 -63.29
CA MET A 1 -43.33 14.31 -62.23
C MET A 1 -43.09 13.55 -60.95
N SER A 2 -41.82 13.40 -60.58
CA SER A 2 -40.97 14.18 -59.66
C SER A 2 -41.67 14.39 -58.31
N ASP A 3 -41.22 13.71 -57.30
CA ASP A 3 -40.42 14.39 -56.31
C ASP A 3 -39.72 13.39 -55.36
N HIS A 4 -38.45 13.65 -55.17
CA HIS A 4 -37.55 13.05 -54.20
C HIS A 4 -37.78 13.67 -52.84
N ASP A 5 -37.87 12.88 -51.78
CA ASP A 5 -37.59 13.32 -50.43
C ASP A 5 -36.46 12.50 -49.82
N ASN A 6 -35.36 13.21 -49.57
CA ASN A 6 -34.16 12.78 -48.91
C ASN A 6 -34.38 12.69 -47.41
N GLU A 7 -34.37 11.52 -46.82
CA GLU A 7 -34.10 11.35 -45.39
C GLU A 7 -32.58 11.39 -45.13
N LYS A 8 -32.16 12.52 -44.51
CA LYS A 8 -30.85 12.68 -43.90
C LYS A 8 -30.80 11.88 -42.59
N HIS A 9 -30.21 10.70 -42.60
CA HIS A 9 -29.68 10.10 -41.38
C HIS A 9 -28.42 10.85 -41.00
N SER A 10 -28.48 11.51 -39.85
CA SER A 10 -27.33 12.12 -39.15
C SER A 10 -26.40 11.04 -38.59
N ASP A 11 -25.35 10.76 -39.31
CA ASP A 11 -24.20 9.98 -38.85
C ASP A 11 -23.21 10.95 -38.16
N ASP A 12 -23.53 11.29 -36.91
CA ASP A 12 -22.67 12.18 -36.08
C ASP A 12 -22.21 11.40 -34.86
N GLY A 13 -20.97 10.93 -34.87
CA GLY A 13 -20.42 10.31 -33.65
C GLY A 13 -19.16 9.46 -33.81
N ARG A 14 -18.52 9.40 -34.96
CA ARG A 14 -17.34 8.54 -35.12
C ARG A 14 -16.18 9.11 -35.94
N LYS A 15 -15.90 10.40 -35.78
CA LYS A 15 -14.70 11.03 -36.37
C LYS A 15 -13.93 11.86 -35.34
N GLU A 16 -13.49 11.24 -34.27
CA GLU A 16 -12.40 11.80 -33.47
C GLU A 16 -11.24 10.82 -33.46
N GLY A 17 -10.17 11.19 -34.14
CA GLY A 17 -8.85 10.66 -33.86
C GLY A 17 -8.09 9.94 -34.95
N VAL A 18 -8.47 10.05 -36.21
CA VAL A 18 -7.50 9.78 -37.29
C VAL A 18 -6.97 11.13 -37.79
N LEU A 19 -6.09 11.75 -36.99
CA LEU A 19 -5.20 12.79 -37.51
C LEU A 19 -4.17 12.10 -38.40
N SER A 20 -4.37 12.19 -39.70
CA SER A 20 -3.35 11.95 -40.73
C SER A 20 -2.13 12.80 -40.44
N ARG A 21 -1.12 12.22 -39.81
CA ARG A 21 0.22 12.77 -39.71
C ARG A 21 1.01 12.34 -40.93
N GLU A 22 0.74 12.92 -42.05
CA GLU A 22 1.73 13.05 -43.14
C GLU A 22 2.60 14.26 -42.79
N GLY A 23 3.89 14.02 -42.53
CA GLY A 23 4.88 15.07 -42.41
C GLY A 23 5.32 15.47 -41.00
N SER A 24 5.72 14.55 -40.13
CA SER A 24 6.64 14.86 -39.03
C SER A 24 7.57 13.66 -38.80
N GLU A 25 8.84 13.94 -38.61
CA GLU A 25 9.88 13.00 -38.20
C GLU A 25 9.28 12.01 -37.18
N LYS A 26 9.31 10.71 -37.47
CA LYS A 26 8.86 9.64 -36.57
C LYS A 26 9.70 9.75 -35.30
N GLU A 27 9.20 10.42 -34.29
CA GLU A 27 9.79 10.44 -32.96
C GLU A 27 9.96 8.97 -32.55
N GLU A 28 11.20 8.51 -32.47
CA GLU A 28 11.52 7.12 -32.14
C GLU A 28 10.90 6.82 -30.77
N ILE A 29 9.94 5.90 -30.73
CA ILE A 29 9.19 5.58 -29.52
C ILE A 29 10.17 5.00 -28.50
N ASN A 30 10.51 5.80 -27.50
CA ASN A 30 11.35 5.33 -26.40
C ASN A 30 10.54 4.37 -25.51
N LEU A 31 10.71 3.07 -25.74
CA LEU A 31 10.00 2.01 -25.05
C LEU A 31 10.24 2.01 -23.53
N THR A 32 11.39 2.50 -23.07
CA THR A 32 11.69 2.55 -21.63
C THR A 32 10.86 3.60 -20.89
N THR A 33 10.55 4.71 -21.55
CA THR A 33 9.72 5.79 -20.95
C THR A 33 8.25 5.69 -21.33
N PHE A 34 7.88 4.82 -22.28
CA PHE A 34 6.50 4.69 -22.75
C PHE A 34 5.52 4.32 -21.64
N HIS A 35 5.88 3.35 -20.80
CA HIS A 35 5.05 2.93 -19.65
C HIS A 35 4.74 4.09 -18.70
N GLU A 36 5.69 4.99 -18.48
CA GLU A 36 5.54 6.14 -17.62
C GLU A 36 4.69 7.25 -18.24
N LYS A 37 4.86 7.50 -19.56
CA LYS A 37 4.06 8.49 -20.29
C LYS A 37 2.59 8.08 -20.44
N ARG A 38 2.31 6.78 -20.48
CA ARG A 38 0.96 6.19 -20.63
C ARG A 38 0.42 5.61 -19.34
N ALA A 39 0.79 6.19 -18.20
CA ALA A 39 0.34 5.75 -16.87
C ALA A 39 -1.19 5.59 -16.80
N GLY A 40 -1.63 4.42 -16.33
CA GLY A 40 -3.05 4.07 -16.21
C GLY A 40 -3.73 3.58 -17.49
N ARG A 41 -3.08 3.64 -18.68
CA ARG A 41 -3.55 3.04 -19.93
C ARG A 41 -2.39 2.31 -20.60
N LEU A 42 -2.48 1.00 -20.70
CA LEU A 42 -1.42 0.17 -21.27
C LEU A 42 -1.95 -0.78 -22.34
N VAL A 43 -1.23 -0.86 -23.44
CA VAL A 43 -1.45 -1.86 -24.49
C VAL A 43 -0.83 -3.18 -24.03
N VAL A 44 -1.68 -4.16 -23.75
CA VAL A 44 -1.26 -5.48 -23.25
C VAL A 44 -1.29 -6.54 -24.34
N SER A 45 -2.20 -6.41 -25.31
CA SER A 45 -2.29 -7.34 -26.45
C SER A 45 -1.17 -7.09 -27.47
N PRO A 46 -0.43 -8.11 -27.91
CA PRO A 46 0.55 -7.97 -29.00
C PRO A 46 -0.06 -7.53 -30.33
N GLN A 47 -1.33 -7.89 -30.58
CA GLN A 47 -2.06 -7.51 -31.79
C GLN A 47 -2.34 -6.01 -31.80
N GLU A 48 -2.86 -5.48 -30.68
CA GLU A 48 -3.11 -4.05 -30.54
C GLU A 48 -1.80 -3.24 -30.56
N ALA A 49 -0.71 -3.80 -30.03
CA ALA A 49 0.62 -3.18 -30.11
C ALA A 49 1.11 -2.98 -31.56
N ARG A 50 0.77 -3.89 -32.48
CA ARG A 50 1.08 -3.73 -33.91
C ARG A 50 0.27 -2.61 -34.55
N ILE A 51 -0.99 -2.45 -34.13
CA ILE A 51 -1.88 -1.37 -34.63
C ILE A 51 -1.41 -0.01 -34.09
N GLU A 52 -1.17 0.09 -32.77
CA GLU A 52 -0.84 1.37 -32.13
C GLU A 52 0.60 1.84 -32.41
N PHE A 53 1.59 0.92 -32.47
CA PHE A 53 3.01 1.27 -32.62
C PHE A 53 3.59 0.98 -33.99
N GLY A 54 2.87 0.23 -34.83
CA GLY A 54 3.37 -0.27 -36.10
C GLY A 54 4.26 -1.53 -35.95
N GLU A 55 4.42 -2.30 -37.03
CA GLU A 55 5.12 -3.59 -37.02
C GLU A 55 6.60 -3.46 -36.60
N ALA A 56 7.28 -2.38 -37.04
CA ALA A 56 8.70 -2.16 -36.77
C ALA A 56 9.02 -1.98 -35.27
N VAL A 57 8.10 -1.37 -34.50
CA VAL A 57 8.23 -1.20 -33.04
C VAL A 57 7.69 -2.42 -32.31
N ALA A 58 6.56 -2.95 -32.75
CA ALA A 58 5.92 -4.09 -32.13
C ALA A 58 6.80 -5.36 -32.16
N SER A 59 7.58 -5.57 -33.22
CA SER A 59 8.51 -6.70 -33.33
C SER A 59 9.68 -6.64 -32.34
N LYS A 60 10.02 -5.44 -31.83
CA LYS A 60 11.07 -5.25 -30.81
C LYS A 60 10.55 -5.43 -29.38
N LEU A 61 9.23 -5.52 -29.17
CA LEU A 61 8.64 -5.68 -27.84
C LEU A 61 8.88 -7.08 -27.30
N LYS A 62 9.37 -7.16 -26.07
CA LYS A 62 9.49 -8.42 -25.33
C LYS A 62 8.11 -8.85 -24.84
N LEU A 63 7.77 -10.10 -25.10
CA LEU A 63 6.50 -10.71 -24.74
C LEU A 63 6.65 -11.61 -23.51
N SER A 64 5.52 -11.94 -22.88
CA SER A 64 5.42 -12.97 -21.85
C SER A 64 5.85 -14.33 -22.40
N LYS A 65 6.19 -15.28 -21.52
CA LYS A 65 6.68 -16.63 -21.92
C LYS A 65 5.72 -17.38 -22.84
N ASP A 66 4.43 -17.13 -22.69
CA ASP A 66 3.34 -17.69 -23.51
C ASP A 66 3.03 -16.86 -24.77
N GLY A 67 3.77 -15.76 -25.02
CA GLY A 67 3.59 -14.89 -26.17
C GLY A 67 2.29 -14.08 -26.19
N THR A 68 1.43 -14.19 -25.15
CA THR A 68 0.08 -13.63 -25.15
C THR A 68 0.01 -12.19 -24.69
N LYS A 69 1.03 -11.67 -24.00
CA LYS A 69 1.02 -10.34 -23.40
C LYS A 69 2.35 -9.60 -23.59
N VAL A 70 2.26 -8.31 -23.83
CA VAL A 70 3.43 -7.41 -23.86
C VAL A 70 3.92 -7.18 -22.42
N LEU A 71 5.24 -7.25 -22.21
CA LEU A 71 5.84 -6.97 -20.90
C LEU A 71 5.93 -5.46 -20.66
N TRP A 72 5.47 -5.00 -19.52
CA TRP A 72 5.65 -3.61 -19.07
C TRP A 72 6.12 -3.57 -17.62
N PRO A 73 7.11 -2.72 -17.28
CA PRO A 73 8.05 -2.03 -18.19
C PRO A 73 8.88 -3.03 -19.00
N GLN A 74 9.39 -2.61 -20.15
CA GLN A 74 10.22 -3.46 -21.01
C GLN A 74 11.55 -3.78 -20.31
N PRO A 75 11.90 -5.06 -20.10
CA PRO A 75 13.16 -5.43 -19.49
C PRO A 75 14.33 -5.15 -20.46
N THR A 76 15.44 -4.67 -19.91
CA THR A 76 16.70 -4.51 -20.68
C THR A 76 17.34 -5.87 -20.95
N ASP A 77 18.44 -5.90 -21.75
CA ASP A 77 19.22 -7.13 -21.97
C ASP A 77 20.23 -7.39 -20.84
N SER A 78 20.37 -6.44 -19.91
CA SER A 78 21.29 -6.56 -18.79
C SER A 78 20.84 -7.67 -17.81
N PRO A 79 21.77 -8.54 -17.35
CA PRO A 79 21.49 -9.53 -16.32
C PRO A 79 21.20 -8.89 -14.95
N TYR A 80 21.50 -7.60 -14.78
CA TYR A 80 21.27 -6.82 -13.56
C TYR A 80 19.86 -6.28 -13.46
N ASP A 81 19.10 -6.23 -14.58
CA ASP A 81 17.70 -5.86 -14.51
C ASP A 81 16.92 -6.89 -13.65
N PRO A 82 16.28 -6.47 -12.55
CA PRO A 82 15.55 -7.39 -11.67
C PRO A 82 14.47 -8.19 -12.39
N GLN A 83 13.92 -7.70 -13.49
CA GLN A 83 12.96 -8.45 -14.30
C GLN A 83 13.56 -9.66 -15.01
N ASN A 84 14.88 -9.71 -15.18
CA ASN A 84 15.57 -10.86 -15.79
C ASN A 84 15.97 -11.93 -14.76
N TRP A 85 15.81 -11.67 -13.46
CA TRP A 85 16.17 -12.64 -12.42
C TRP A 85 15.32 -13.91 -12.49
N SER A 86 15.88 -15.03 -11.99
CA SER A 86 15.16 -16.29 -11.93
C SER A 86 13.90 -16.19 -11.05
N ASN A 87 12.87 -16.95 -11.39
CA ASN A 87 11.61 -16.94 -10.63
C ASN A 87 11.80 -17.28 -9.14
N ARG A 88 12.71 -18.23 -8.81
CA ARG A 88 13.02 -18.59 -7.42
C ARG A 88 13.55 -17.37 -6.66
N ARG A 89 14.49 -16.63 -7.25
CA ARG A 89 15.07 -15.43 -6.65
C ARG A 89 14.02 -14.32 -6.45
N LYS A 90 13.16 -14.08 -7.44
CA LYS A 90 12.06 -13.10 -7.33
C LYS A 90 11.09 -13.44 -6.20
N HIS A 91 10.68 -14.70 -6.08
CA HIS A 91 9.76 -15.14 -5.03
C HIS A 91 10.42 -15.11 -3.64
N LEU A 92 11.71 -15.40 -3.54
CA LEU A 92 12.44 -15.26 -2.28
C LEU A 92 12.46 -13.80 -1.80
N HIS A 93 12.74 -12.84 -2.71
CA HIS A 93 12.69 -11.42 -2.37
C HIS A 93 11.28 -10.99 -1.96
N LEU A 94 10.24 -11.45 -2.68
CA LEU A 94 8.84 -11.19 -2.32
C LEU A 94 8.51 -11.74 -0.92
N PHE A 95 8.94 -12.94 -0.62
CA PHE A 95 8.73 -13.58 0.68
C PHE A 95 9.39 -12.77 1.81
N ILE A 96 10.67 -12.42 1.65
CA ILE A 96 11.41 -11.66 2.67
C ILE A 96 10.81 -10.27 2.89
N ILE A 97 10.46 -9.54 1.82
CA ILE A 97 9.86 -8.21 1.97
C ILE A 97 8.46 -8.28 2.57
N THR A 98 7.70 -9.37 2.33
CA THR A 98 6.41 -9.60 2.98
C THR A 98 6.59 -9.87 4.46
N LEU A 99 7.55 -10.70 4.87
CA LEU A 99 7.87 -10.90 6.28
C LEU A 99 8.32 -9.59 6.93
N ALA A 100 9.16 -8.80 6.28
CA ALA A 100 9.58 -7.51 6.80
C ALA A 100 8.41 -6.52 6.94
N ALA A 101 7.45 -6.53 6.00
CA ALA A 101 6.26 -5.68 6.05
C ALA A 101 5.29 -6.04 7.19
N ILE A 102 5.37 -7.24 7.74
CA ILE A 102 4.63 -7.67 8.93
C ILE A 102 5.13 -6.95 10.19
N VAL A 103 6.45 -6.71 10.32
CA VAL A 103 7.11 -6.21 11.54
C VAL A 103 6.41 -5.00 12.18
N PRO A 104 6.13 -3.89 11.48
CA PRO A 104 5.66 -2.66 12.12
C PRO A 104 4.30 -2.81 12.82
N ASP A 105 3.32 -3.43 12.15
CA ASP A 105 1.99 -3.61 12.70
C ASP A 105 1.94 -4.79 13.68
N PHE A 106 2.78 -5.81 13.50
CA PHE A 106 2.96 -6.91 14.44
C PHE A 106 3.49 -6.40 15.78
N ASP A 107 4.54 -5.60 15.76
CA ASP A 107 5.08 -4.95 16.95
C ASP A 107 4.05 -4.01 17.59
N SER A 108 3.26 -3.31 16.77
CA SER A 108 2.17 -2.46 17.25
C SER A 108 1.11 -3.27 18.01
N GLY A 109 0.73 -4.41 17.50
CA GLY A 109 -0.26 -5.30 18.09
C GLY A 109 0.17 -5.92 19.43
N ILE A 110 1.48 -6.04 19.74
CA ILE A 110 1.96 -6.49 21.06
C ILE A 110 1.42 -5.58 22.18
N GLY A 111 1.35 -4.27 21.92
CA GLY A 111 0.80 -3.30 22.86
C GLY A 111 -0.66 -3.58 23.19
N ILE A 112 -1.46 -4.00 22.22
CA ILE A 112 -2.88 -4.34 22.40
C ILE A 112 -3.03 -5.58 23.32
N ALA A 113 -2.24 -6.63 23.09
CA ALA A 113 -2.25 -7.83 23.93
C ALA A 113 -1.81 -7.54 25.37
N SER A 114 -0.98 -6.52 25.56
CA SER A 114 -0.34 -6.20 26.84
C SER A 114 -0.98 -5.04 27.60
N ILE A 115 -2.11 -4.48 27.14
CA ILE A 115 -2.76 -3.28 27.70
C ILE A 115 -3.00 -3.42 29.22
N PHE A 116 -3.63 -4.50 29.67
CA PHE A 116 -3.98 -4.69 31.06
C PHE A 116 -2.76 -4.89 31.97
N PRO A 117 -1.78 -5.78 31.64
CA PRO A 117 -0.56 -5.93 32.43
C PRO A 117 0.30 -4.67 32.50
N LEU A 118 0.38 -3.90 31.41
CA LEU A 118 1.12 -2.63 31.39
C LEU A 118 0.44 -1.57 32.27
N ALA A 119 -0.90 -1.48 32.24
CA ALA A 119 -1.66 -0.57 33.09
C ALA A 119 -1.46 -0.89 34.58
N ALA A 120 -1.48 -2.16 34.95
CA ALA A 120 -1.21 -2.61 36.30
C ALA A 120 0.24 -2.32 36.74
N GLN A 121 1.23 -2.59 35.89
CA GLN A 121 2.64 -2.38 36.24
C GLN A 121 3.00 -0.90 36.40
N PHE A 122 2.46 -0.02 35.54
CA PHE A 122 2.79 1.42 35.58
C PHE A 122 1.76 2.24 36.37
N ASN A 123 0.87 1.60 37.13
CA ASN A 123 -0.16 2.23 37.96
C ASN A 123 -0.95 3.32 37.21
N THR A 124 -1.45 2.98 36.02
CA THR A 124 -2.18 3.91 35.15
C THR A 124 -3.42 3.24 34.55
N THR A 125 -4.23 4.00 33.81
CA THR A 125 -5.41 3.46 33.16
C THR A 125 -5.10 2.81 31.83
N THR A 126 -5.92 1.84 31.41
CA THR A 126 -5.83 1.17 30.10
C THR A 126 -5.91 2.17 28.94
N GLY A 127 -6.71 3.25 29.08
CA GLY A 127 -6.80 4.32 28.08
C GLY A 127 -5.50 5.08 27.88
N VAL A 128 -4.76 5.39 28.97
CA VAL A 128 -3.45 6.03 28.90
C VAL A 128 -2.44 5.11 28.20
N ILE A 129 -2.41 3.83 28.57
CA ILE A 129 -1.53 2.85 27.92
C ILE A 129 -1.86 2.74 26.43
N ASN A 130 -3.12 2.58 26.06
CA ASN A 130 -3.53 2.48 24.66
C ASN A 130 -3.11 3.71 23.86
N ASN A 131 -3.34 4.90 24.42
CA ASN A 131 -2.92 6.15 23.76
C ASN A 131 -1.40 6.23 23.59
N MET A 132 -0.64 5.99 24.66
CA MET A 132 0.81 6.15 24.68
C MET A 132 1.55 5.07 23.86
N THR A 133 1.06 3.85 23.82
CA THR A 133 1.79 2.72 23.25
C THR A 133 1.28 2.28 21.87
N SER A 134 -0.02 2.35 21.63
CA SER A 134 -0.63 1.92 20.36
C SER A 134 -0.93 3.12 19.47
N ASN A 135 -1.68 4.09 19.96
CA ASN A 135 -2.21 5.16 19.14
C ASN A 135 -1.12 6.09 18.58
N TRP A 136 -0.20 6.60 19.42
CA TRP A 136 0.94 7.39 18.94
C TRP A 136 1.90 6.59 18.05
N SER A 137 2.06 5.29 18.29
CA SER A 137 2.83 4.43 17.40
C SER A 137 2.21 4.35 16.01
N ILE A 138 0.88 4.18 15.89
CA ILE A 138 0.17 4.17 14.62
C ILE A 138 0.36 5.50 13.87
N PHE A 139 0.23 6.64 14.56
CA PHE A 139 0.47 7.96 13.96
C PHE A 139 1.89 8.08 13.37
N LEU A 140 2.89 7.72 14.14
CA LEU A 140 4.30 7.82 13.75
C LEU A 140 4.70 6.80 12.67
N LEU A 141 4.04 5.66 12.62
CA LEU A 141 4.20 4.67 11.56
C LEU A 141 3.88 5.27 10.18
N GLY A 142 2.82 6.06 10.07
CA GLY A 142 2.50 6.76 8.82
C GLY A 142 3.58 7.75 8.37
N TRP A 143 4.06 8.58 9.28
CA TRP A 143 5.13 9.54 9.00
C TRP A 143 6.47 8.87 8.71
N GLY A 144 6.78 7.76 9.39
CA GLY A 144 7.97 6.95 9.13
C GLY A 144 8.05 6.51 7.67
N GLY A 145 6.92 6.14 7.05
CA GLY A 145 6.83 5.82 5.63
C GLY A 145 7.22 6.97 4.70
N ILE A 146 6.77 8.20 5.01
CA ILE A 146 7.13 9.40 4.23
C ILE A 146 8.64 9.67 4.30
N PHE A 147 9.25 9.59 5.50
CA PHE A 147 10.70 9.76 5.64
C PHE A 147 11.48 8.64 4.94
N ALA A 148 11.02 7.40 5.02
CA ALA A 148 11.65 6.27 4.36
C ALA A 148 11.70 6.45 2.83
N VAL A 149 10.60 6.90 2.19
CA VAL A 149 10.57 7.08 0.74
C VAL A 149 11.54 8.15 0.24
N MET A 150 11.71 9.23 0.99
CA MET A 150 12.68 10.28 0.64
C MET A 150 14.11 9.73 0.58
N LEU A 151 14.46 8.89 1.55
CA LEU A 151 15.77 8.24 1.62
C LEU A 151 15.94 7.16 0.55
N ILE A 152 14.91 6.33 0.32
CA ILE A 152 14.91 5.24 -0.67
C ILE A 152 15.18 5.76 -2.07
N ARG A 153 14.57 6.86 -2.46
CA ARG A 153 14.75 7.46 -3.80
C ARG A 153 16.18 7.90 -4.06
N ARG A 154 16.91 8.26 -3.02
CA ARG A 154 18.26 8.78 -3.16
C ARG A 154 19.32 7.70 -2.96
N TYR A 155 19.20 6.89 -1.92
CA TYR A 155 20.24 5.94 -1.52
C TYR A 155 19.97 4.51 -1.99
N GLY A 156 18.77 4.21 -2.46
CA GLY A 156 18.39 2.86 -2.86
C GLY A 156 17.50 2.18 -1.82
N ARG A 157 17.01 1.00 -2.17
CA ARG A 157 16.00 0.28 -1.37
C ARG A 157 16.60 -0.60 -0.31
N LEU A 158 17.66 -1.33 -0.66
CA LEU A 158 18.29 -2.28 0.26
C LEU A 158 18.94 -1.61 1.48
N PRO A 159 19.75 -0.54 1.37
CA PRO A 159 20.38 0.04 2.55
C PRO A 159 19.37 0.68 3.50
N ILE A 160 18.33 1.32 2.98
CA ILE A 160 17.30 1.92 3.83
C ILE A 160 16.47 0.84 4.53
N LEU A 161 16.13 -0.24 3.82
CA LEU A 161 15.47 -1.40 4.41
C LEU A 161 16.32 -2.01 5.54
N PHE A 162 17.61 -2.21 5.31
CA PHE A 162 18.52 -2.79 6.29
C PHE A 162 18.64 -1.94 7.56
N TRP A 163 19.02 -0.65 7.41
CA TRP A 163 19.20 0.21 8.57
C TRP A 163 17.91 0.46 9.35
N SER A 164 16.79 0.60 8.65
CA SER A 164 15.49 0.77 9.29
C SER A 164 15.12 -0.42 10.16
N GLN A 165 15.35 -1.65 9.70
CA GLN A 165 15.04 -2.84 10.47
C GLN A 165 16.02 -3.05 11.65
N ILE A 166 17.30 -2.71 11.50
CA ILE A 166 18.28 -2.74 12.60
C ILE A 166 17.90 -1.74 13.70
N PHE A 167 17.54 -0.50 13.35
CA PHE A 167 17.11 0.49 14.34
C PHE A 167 15.78 0.11 15.00
N ALA A 168 14.81 -0.38 14.22
CA ALA A 168 13.55 -0.86 14.76
C ALA A 168 13.76 -1.98 15.78
N LEU A 169 14.60 -2.96 15.47
CA LEU A 169 14.97 -4.05 16.39
C LEU A 169 15.64 -3.50 17.65
N GLY A 170 16.60 -2.58 17.51
CA GLY A 170 17.29 -1.97 18.66
C GLY A 170 16.32 -1.26 19.61
N PHE A 171 15.38 -0.47 19.08
CA PHE A 171 14.39 0.20 19.90
C PHE A 171 13.34 -0.76 20.49
N LEU A 172 13.00 -1.85 19.79
CA LEU A 172 12.11 -2.89 20.32
C LEU A 172 12.76 -3.64 21.50
N ILE A 173 14.06 -3.91 21.43
CA ILE A 173 14.83 -4.41 22.59
C ILE A 173 14.75 -3.40 23.76
N GLY A 174 14.88 -2.10 23.46
CA GLY A 174 14.69 -1.04 24.46
C GLY A 174 13.31 -1.04 25.11
N CYS A 175 12.24 -1.36 24.35
CA CYS A 175 10.90 -1.55 24.91
C CYS A 175 10.83 -2.73 25.90
N THR A 176 11.48 -3.85 25.57
CA THR A 176 11.47 -5.07 26.40
C THR A 176 12.06 -4.81 27.80
N PHE A 177 13.10 -3.99 27.87
CA PHE A 177 13.83 -3.68 29.13
C PHE A 177 13.46 -2.31 29.74
N ALA A 178 12.42 -1.65 29.23
CA ALA A 178 12.05 -0.31 29.69
C ALA A 178 11.70 -0.30 31.20
N PRO A 179 12.34 0.61 32.00
CA PRO A 179 12.09 0.68 33.44
C PRO A 179 10.85 1.49 33.80
N ASN A 180 10.41 2.40 32.95
CA ASN A 180 9.28 3.30 33.19
C ASN A 180 8.47 3.55 31.93
N LEU A 181 7.24 4.06 32.09
CA LEU A 181 6.31 4.32 30.99
C LEU A 181 6.87 5.33 29.97
N LYS A 182 7.59 6.36 30.40
CA LYS A 182 8.14 7.39 29.49
C LYS A 182 9.19 6.77 28.53
N THR A 183 10.12 5.98 29.07
CA THR A 183 11.11 5.27 28.26
C THR A 183 10.45 4.27 27.33
N PHE A 184 9.48 3.52 27.85
CA PHE A 184 8.72 2.55 27.05
C PHE A 184 8.04 3.23 25.87
N THR A 185 7.31 4.33 26.09
CA THR A 185 6.62 5.11 25.05
C THR A 185 7.60 5.67 24.00
N ALA A 186 8.74 6.24 24.46
CA ALA A 186 9.75 6.77 23.54
C ALA A 186 10.32 5.67 22.62
N MET A 187 10.70 4.52 23.21
CA MET A 187 11.22 3.38 22.43
C MET A 187 10.17 2.84 21.46
N ARG A 188 8.90 2.77 21.89
CA ARG A 188 7.76 2.36 21.06
C ARG A 188 7.57 3.26 19.85
N CYS A 189 7.60 4.58 20.07
CA CYS A 189 7.47 5.59 19.00
C CYS A 189 8.62 5.49 17.99
N LEU A 190 9.84 5.32 18.45
CA LEU A 190 11.02 5.15 17.59
C LEU A 190 10.96 3.82 16.80
N THR A 191 10.55 2.73 17.45
CA THR A 191 10.31 1.45 16.75
C THR A 191 9.33 1.65 15.60
N ALA A 192 8.20 2.33 15.81
CA ALA A 192 7.19 2.56 14.78
C ALA A 192 7.73 3.35 13.58
N VAL A 193 8.49 4.43 13.83
CA VAL A 193 9.09 5.24 12.75
C VAL A 193 10.01 4.42 11.86
N PHE A 194 10.91 3.64 12.46
CA PHE A 194 11.90 2.89 11.68
C PHE A 194 11.34 1.61 11.09
N ALA A 195 10.44 0.91 11.77
CA ALA A 195 9.89 -0.36 11.29
C ALA A 195 9.06 -0.22 9.99
N THR A 196 8.56 0.97 9.67
CA THR A 196 7.63 1.20 8.53
C THR A 196 8.28 1.02 7.15
N ALA A 197 9.59 1.17 7.01
CA ALA A 197 10.26 1.17 5.71
C ALA A 197 9.90 -0.02 4.79
N PRO A 198 9.73 -1.27 5.25
CA PRO A 198 9.32 -2.39 4.40
C PRO A 198 7.94 -2.24 3.78
N GLN A 199 7.00 -1.57 4.47
CA GLN A 199 5.65 -1.31 3.95
C GLN A 199 5.66 -0.32 2.77
N VAL A 200 6.68 0.52 2.67
CA VAL A 200 6.88 1.41 1.52
C VAL A 200 7.75 0.75 0.46
N THR A 201 8.84 0.10 0.88
CA THR A 201 9.80 -0.55 -0.03
C THR A 201 9.15 -1.72 -0.79
N GLY A 202 8.18 -2.41 -0.19
CA GLY A 202 7.56 -3.59 -0.77
C GLY A 202 6.87 -3.32 -2.10
N LEU A 203 6.18 -2.19 -2.25
CA LEU A 203 5.56 -1.81 -3.52
C LEU A 203 6.61 -1.63 -4.62
N TYR A 204 7.73 -0.95 -4.33
CA TYR A 204 8.86 -0.84 -5.25
C TYR A 204 9.43 -2.20 -5.63
N VAL A 205 9.70 -3.07 -4.65
CA VAL A 205 10.28 -4.40 -4.88
C VAL A 205 9.38 -5.24 -5.78
N VAL A 206 8.07 -5.25 -5.54
CA VAL A 206 7.12 -6.01 -6.37
C VAL A 206 7.11 -5.50 -7.81
N THR A 207 7.08 -4.19 -8.00
CA THR A 207 6.99 -3.59 -9.33
C THR A 207 8.29 -3.66 -10.12
N ASP A 208 9.44 -3.70 -9.45
CA ASP A 208 10.74 -3.94 -10.11
C ASP A 208 10.92 -5.38 -10.57
N LEU A 209 10.48 -6.34 -9.75
CA LEU A 209 10.70 -7.76 -9.98
C LEU A 209 9.71 -8.36 -10.98
N PHE A 210 8.46 -7.87 -10.99
CA PHE A 210 7.39 -8.52 -11.74
C PHE A 210 6.81 -7.60 -12.81
N PRO A 211 6.54 -8.15 -14.03
CA PRO A 211 5.88 -7.38 -15.08
C PRO A 211 4.43 -7.07 -14.70
N PHE A 212 3.88 -6.01 -15.31
CA PHE A 212 2.55 -5.44 -15.02
C PHE A 212 1.42 -6.47 -14.84
N HIS A 213 1.33 -7.44 -15.74
CA HIS A 213 0.26 -8.45 -15.71
C HIS A 213 0.32 -9.40 -14.50
N LEU A 214 1.46 -9.47 -13.79
CA LEU A 214 1.65 -10.25 -12.57
C LEU A 214 1.66 -9.39 -11.31
N GLN A 215 1.84 -8.07 -11.44
CA GLN A 215 2.03 -7.16 -10.29
C GLN A 215 0.88 -7.23 -9.31
N ALA A 216 -0.38 -7.12 -9.77
CA ALA A 216 -1.55 -7.12 -8.91
C ALA A 216 -1.63 -8.37 -8.01
N ARG A 217 -1.34 -9.55 -8.58
CA ARG A 217 -1.30 -10.82 -7.83
C ARG A 217 -0.18 -10.85 -6.79
N LYS A 218 0.98 -10.26 -7.10
CA LYS A 218 2.13 -10.23 -6.18
C LYS A 218 1.98 -9.14 -5.12
N LEU A 219 1.36 -8.02 -5.48
CA LEU A 219 0.94 -6.99 -4.54
C LEU A 219 -0.04 -7.54 -3.51
N ASN A 220 -1.00 -8.36 -3.94
CA ASN A 220 -1.97 -8.98 -3.05
C ASN A 220 -1.31 -9.78 -1.92
N ILE A 221 -0.27 -10.58 -2.23
CA ILE A 221 0.49 -11.36 -1.25
C ILE A 221 1.21 -10.43 -0.25
N TRP A 222 1.87 -9.38 -0.75
CA TRP A 222 2.58 -8.43 0.11
C TRP A 222 1.59 -7.62 0.99
N THR A 223 0.46 -7.18 0.41
CA THR A 223 -0.59 -6.43 1.11
C THR A 223 -1.21 -7.28 2.22
N MET A 224 -1.51 -8.56 1.95
CA MET A 224 -1.99 -9.50 2.96
C MET A 224 -1.03 -9.56 4.17
N GLY A 225 0.28 -9.53 3.94
CA GLY A 225 1.27 -9.60 5.02
C GLY A 225 1.08 -8.49 6.05
N PHE A 226 0.95 -7.23 5.62
CA PHE A 226 0.77 -6.13 6.55
C PHE A 226 -0.67 -5.95 7.07
N ILE A 227 -1.70 -6.41 6.32
CA ILE A 227 -3.08 -6.35 6.80
C ILE A 227 -3.36 -7.41 7.88
N ILE A 228 -2.74 -8.59 7.79
CA ILE A 228 -2.91 -9.65 8.80
C ILE A 228 -2.14 -9.37 10.09
N SER A 229 -1.04 -8.63 10.00
CA SER A 229 -0.07 -8.49 11.10
C SER A 229 -0.63 -7.85 12.37
N PRO A 230 -1.49 -6.80 12.34
CA PRO A 230 -2.03 -6.19 13.56
C PRO A 230 -2.99 -7.11 14.33
N PHE A 231 -3.51 -8.15 13.68
CA PHE A 231 -4.40 -9.15 14.31
C PHE A 231 -3.62 -10.38 14.77
N LEU A 232 -2.57 -10.74 14.04
CA LEU A 232 -1.73 -11.90 14.38
C LEU A 232 -1.04 -11.74 15.74
N SER A 233 -0.60 -10.51 16.05
CA SER A 233 0.08 -10.21 17.29
C SER A 233 -0.84 -10.32 18.52
N PRO A 234 -2.01 -9.66 18.61
CA PRO A 234 -2.93 -9.85 19.74
C PRO A 234 -3.43 -11.29 19.86
N PHE A 235 -3.61 -11.99 18.74
CA PHE A 235 -3.96 -13.42 18.75
C PHE A 235 -2.88 -14.26 19.44
N ALA A 236 -1.65 -14.21 18.94
CA ALA A 236 -0.57 -15.05 19.46
C ALA A 236 -0.15 -14.64 20.88
N PHE A 237 0.06 -13.32 21.09
CA PHE A 237 0.57 -12.80 22.36
C PHE A 237 -0.50 -12.66 23.44
N GLY A 238 -1.78 -12.58 23.07
CA GLY A 238 -2.85 -12.61 24.07
C GLY A 238 -2.86 -13.91 24.89
N PHE A 239 -2.64 -15.05 24.24
CA PHE A 239 -2.48 -16.34 24.93
C PHE A 239 -1.19 -16.40 25.75
N LEU A 240 -0.11 -15.82 25.27
CA LEU A 240 1.17 -15.80 25.97
C LEU A 240 1.11 -14.92 27.23
N VAL A 241 0.62 -13.69 27.08
CA VAL A 241 0.56 -12.69 28.17
C VAL A 241 -0.42 -13.13 29.28
N ALA A 242 -1.45 -13.89 28.93
CA ALA A 242 -2.37 -14.49 29.93
C ALA A 242 -1.67 -15.48 30.88
N ARG A 243 -0.49 -16.00 30.52
CA ARG A 243 0.24 -17.02 31.31
C ARG A 243 1.63 -16.55 31.77
N THR A 244 2.17 -15.49 31.13
CA THR A 244 3.52 -15.00 31.37
C THR A 244 3.55 -13.48 31.50
N THR A 245 4.74 -12.91 31.69
CA THR A 245 4.92 -11.47 31.70
C THR A 245 4.86 -10.89 30.28
N TRP A 246 4.33 -9.69 30.11
CA TRP A 246 4.26 -8.97 28.84
C TRP A 246 5.65 -8.79 28.16
N ARG A 247 6.74 -8.80 28.94
CA ARG A 247 8.10 -8.70 28.40
C ARG A 247 8.46 -9.84 27.46
N TRP A 248 7.92 -11.04 27.69
CA TRP A 248 8.12 -12.16 26.78
C TRP A 248 7.48 -11.94 25.40
N ALA A 249 6.34 -11.25 25.35
CA ALA A 249 5.73 -10.91 24.06
C ALA A 249 6.64 -9.98 23.23
N TYR A 250 7.19 -8.95 23.86
CA TYR A 250 8.19 -8.07 23.21
C TYR A 250 9.50 -8.81 22.87
N GLY A 251 9.96 -9.72 23.75
CA GLY A 251 11.14 -10.55 23.50
C GLY A 251 10.98 -11.44 22.26
N ILE A 252 9.83 -12.08 22.09
CA ILE A 252 9.53 -12.88 20.89
C ILE A 252 9.41 -11.97 19.66
N GLY A 253 8.85 -10.76 19.78
CA GLY A 253 8.89 -9.75 18.73
C GLY A 253 10.32 -9.41 18.30
N CYS A 254 11.26 -9.25 19.26
CA CYS A 254 12.68 -9.06 18.97
C CYS A 254 13.30 -10.25 18.24
N ILE A 255 12.97 -11.50 18.60
CA ILE A 255 13.45 -12.69 17.89
C ILE A 255 12.93 -12.69 16.44
N TYR A 256 11.66 -12.37 16.23
CA TYR A 256 11.09 -12.26 14.88
C TYR A 256 11.81 -11.18 14.06
N GLY A 257 11.98 -9.97 14.62
CA GLY A 257 12.72 -8.89 13.97
C GLY A 257 14.16 -9.27 13.65
N ALA A 258 14.85 -9.99 14.54
CA ALA A 258 16.20 -10.49 14.31
C ALA A 258 16.26 -11.50 13.14
N ILE A 259 15.29 -12.43 13.05
CA ILE A 259 15.18 -13.36 11.93
C ILE A 259 15.00 -12.60 10.61
N VAL A 260 14.12 -11.60 10.58
CA VAL A 260 13.89 -10.77 9.40
C VAL A 260 15.18 -10.03 9.01
N CYS A 261 15.91 -9.44 9.97
CA CYS A 261 17.21 -8.79 9.72
C CYS A 261 18.22 -9.78 9.10
N VAL A 262 18.33 -10.98 9.63
CA VAL A 262 19.23 -12.02 9.10
C VAL A 262 18.84 -12.40 7.67
N LEU A 263 17.56 -12.58 7.37
CA LEU A 263 17.09 -12.87 6.02
C LEU A 263 17.41 -11.74 5.04
N ILE A 264 17.26 -10.48 5.45
CA ILE A 264 17.64 -9.31 4.65
C ILE A 264 19.14 -9.32 4.38
N ILE A 265 19.97 -9.53 5.39
CA ILE A 265 21.42 -9.57 5.26
C ILE A 265 21.88 -10.68 4.32
N LEU A 266 21.30 -11.86 4.41
CA LEU A 266 21.76 -13.03 3.65
C LEU A 266 21.24 -13.04 2.21
N PHE A 267 19.98 -12.65 1.97
CA PHE A 267 19.31 -12.95 0.71
C PHE A 267 18.84 -11.72 -0.07
N MET A 268 18.48 -10.59 0.60
CA MET A 268 17.97 -9.42 -0.13
C MET A 268 19.08 -8.75 -0.94
N GLN A 269 18.75 -8.30 -2.14
CA GLN A 269 19.64 -7.56 -3.03
C GLN A 269 18.96 -6.27 -3.48
N GLU A 270 19.78 -5.31 -3.95
CA GLU A 270 19.25 -4.04 -4.45
C GLU A 270 18.39 -4.29 -5.70
N THR A 271 17.15 -3.82 -5.65
CA THR A 271 16.20 -3.93 -6.76
C THR A 271 16.05 -2.64 -7.56
N MET A 272 16.62 -1.54 -7.07
CA MET A 272 16.57 -0.27 -7.77
C MET A 272 17.46 -0.31 -9.02
N TYR A 273 16.81 -0.38 -10.17
CA TYR A 273 17.44 -0.39 -11.47
C TYR A 273 16.84 0.71 -12.35
N ASP A 274 17.67 1.67 -12.77
CA ASP A 274 17.22 2.75 -13.64
C ASP A 274 17.47 2.41 -15.10
N ARG A 275 16.40 2.17 -15.84
CA ARG A 275 16.45 1.82 -17.27
C ARG A 275 16.71 3.01 -18.18
N THR A 276 16.67 4.23 -17.63
CA THR A 276 16.85 5.47 -18.41
C THR A 276 18.29 5.98 -18.42
N ILE A 277 19.14 5.49 -17.51
CA ILE A 277 20.55 5.86 -17.42
C ILE A 277 21.37 4.99 -18.36
N SER A 278 22.02 5.60 -19.34
CA SER A 278 22.95 4.91 -20.25
C SER A 278 24.21 5.78 -20.42
N PRO A 279 25.44 5.22 -20.29
CA PRO A 279 25.73 3.89 -19.73
C PRO A 279 25.46 3.82 -18.23
N ILE A 280 24.95 2.68 -17.78
CA ILE A 280 24.78 2.44 -16.34
C ILE A 280 26.18 2.34 -15.74
N PRO A 281 26.51 3.12 -14.69
CA PRO A 281 27.78 2.97 -14.00
C PRO A 281 27.89 1.55 -13.47
N GLU A 282 28.79 0.74 -14.01
CA GLU A 282 28.98 -0.64 -13.57
C GLU A 282 29.42 -0.63 -12.10
N PRO A 283 28.75 -1.38 -11.23
CA PRO A 283 29.19 -1.52 -9.86
C PRO A 283 30.55 -2.21 -9.85
N ALA A 284 31.52 -1.60 -9.17
CA ALA A 284 32.85 -2.20 -9.01
C ALA A 284 32.73 -3.60 -8.39
N ALA A 285 33.36 -4.61 -8.99
CA ALA A 285 33.51 -5.99 -8.52
C ALA A 285 32.19 -6.67 -8.11
N GLN A 286 31.38 -7.04 -9.10
CA GLN A 286 30.12 -7.74 -8.88
C GLN A 286 30.36 -9.19 -8.44
N GLY A 287 29.66 -9.61 -7.37
CA GLY A 287 29.64 -10.99 -6.86
C GLY A 287 30.52 -11.29 -5.65
N GLY A 288 31.35 -10.36 -5.20
CA GLY A 288 32.20 -10.54 -4.01
C GLY A 288 31.50 -10.14 -2.70
N PHE A 289 31.98 -10.69 -1.57
CA PHE A 289 31.56 -10.30 -0.21
C PHE A 289 31.64 -8.78 0.00
N ARG A 290 32.67 -8.13 -0.52
CA ARG A 290 32.85 -6.68 -0.46
C ARG A 290 31.70 -5.92 -1.13
N TYR A 291 31.30 -6.32 -2.34
CA TYR A 291 30.14 -5.71 -3.03
C TYR A 291 28.86 -5.88 -2.23
N ARG A 292 28.65 -7.07 -1.67
CA ARG A 292 27.50 -7.36 -0.81
C ARG A 292 27.44 -6.41 0.39
N PHE A 293 28.58 -6.27 1.09
CA PHE A 293 28.70 -5.39 2.25
C PHE A 293 28.50 -3.91 1.86
N GLU A 294 29.16 -3.42 0.81
CA GLU A 294 29.03 -2.05 0.32
C GLU A 294 27.58 -1.73 -0.10
N SER A 295 26.88 -2.68 -0.73
CA SER A 295 25.49 -2.54 -1.12
C SER A 295 24.54 -2.51 0.08
N LEU A 296 24.76 -3.38 1.06
CA LEU A 296 23.94 -3.49 2.26
C LEU A 296 24.07 -2.24 3.16
N VAL A 297 25.30 -1.80 3.41
CA VAL A 297 25.58 -0.62 4.24
C VAL A 297 25.15 0.68 3.55
N GLY A 298 25.13 0.68 2.20
CA GLY A 298 24.68 1.83 1.41
C GLY A 298 25.79 2.63 0.74
N ILE A 299 27.04 2.16 0.76
CA ILE A 299 28.18 2.83 0.08
C ILE A 299 27.90 2.92 -1.43
N THR A 300 27.42 1.84 -2.04
CA THR A 300 27.02 1.83 -3.45
C THR A 300 25.89 2.82 -3.71
N GLY A 301 24.89 2.86 -2.83
CA GLY A 301 23.79 3.82 -2.90
C GLY A 301 24.23 5.27 -2.81
N TYR A 302 25.19 5.57 -1.92
CA TYR A 302 25.78 6.90 -1.78
C TYR A 302 26.54 7.33 -3.05
N LYS A 303 27.36 6.44 -3.61
CA LYS A 303 28.08 6.70 -4.87
C LYS A 303 27.12 6.96 -6.04
N MET A 304 26.00 6.24 -6.07
CA MET A 304 24.95 6.41 -7.10
C MET A 304 24.05 7.61 -6.86
N ALA A 305 24.02 8.18 -5.66
CA ALA A 305 23.13 9.29 -5.29
C ALA A 305 23.34 10.55 -6.15
N LYS A 306 24.54 10.76 -6.71
CA LYS A 306 24.83 11.89 -7.61
C LYS A 306 24.15 11.78 -8.97
N TYR A 307 23.79 10.58 -9.41
CA TYR A 307 23.05 10.33 -10.67
C TYR A 307 21.54 10.24 -10.45
N ARG A 308 21.09 10.18 -9.21
CA ARG A 308 19.69 10.06 -8.83
C ARG A 308 19.07 11.43 -8.52
N VAL A 309 17.83 11.42 -8.11
CA VAL A 309 17.02 12.60 -7.79
C VAL A 309 17.68 13.48 -6.72
N SER A 310 17.57 14.80 -6.89
CA SER A 310 18.08 15.77 -5.90
C SER A 310 17.34 15.65 -4.55
N TRP A 311 17.94 16.16 -3.46
CA TRP A 311 17.27 16.19 -2.16
C TRP A 311 15.96 17.00 -2.19
N GLN A 312 15.95 18.13 -2.90
CA GLN A 312 14.76 18.95 -3.03
C GLN A 312 13.62 18.18 -3.70
N ASP A 313 13.92 17.47 -4.80
CA ASP A 313 12.91 16.67 -5.50
C ASP A 313 12.50 15.43 -4.72
N ALA A 314 13.41 14.80 -3.98
CA ALA A 314 13.08 13.66 -3.13
C ALA A 314 12.12 14.05 -1.99
N ILE A 315 12.37 15.20 -1.33
CA ILE A 315 11.52 15.70 -0.24
C ILE A 315 10.18 16.19 -0.76
N LEU A 316 10.17 16.92 -1.89
CA LEU A 316 8.94 17.51 -2.42
C LEU A 316 8.05 16.49 -3.17
N SER A 317 8.61 15.34 -3.56
CA SER A 317 7.88 14.37 -4.39
C SER A 317 6.58 13.87 -3.75
N PRO A 318 6.52 13.40 -2.49
CA PRO A 318 5.26 12.97 -1.89
C PRO A 318 4.21 14.08 -1.87
N PHE A 319 4.64 15.31 -1.58
CA PHE A 319 3.75 16.47 -1.55
C PHE A 319 3.23 16.85 -2.95
N LYS A 320 4.06 16.78 -3.98
CA LYS A 320 3.64 17.01 -5.37
C LYS A 320 2.65 15.95 -5.85
N VAL A 321 2.77 14.72 -5.37
CA VAL A 321 1.92 13.61 -5.78
C VAL A 321 0.57 13.65 -5.07
N VAL A 322 0.51 13.99 -3.77
CA VAL A 322 -0.75 14.02 -3.00
C VAL A 322 -1.76 15.04 -3.50
N TRP A 323 -1.30 16.17 -4.07
CA TRP A 323 -2.18 17.20 -4.60
C TRP A 323 -2.89 16.83 -5.91
N ARG A 324 -2.67 15.65 -6.45
CA ARG A 324 -3.42 15.19 -7.63
C ARG A 324 -4.86 14.83 -7.21
N PRO A 325 -5.90 15.45 -7.79
CA PRO A 325 -7.27 15.34 -7.30
C PRO A 325 -7.79 13.90 -7.20
N HIS A 326 -7.52 13.07 -8.22
CA HIS A 326 -7.93 11.68 -8.22
C HIS A 326 -7.24 10.82 -7.14
N LEU A 327 -5.99 11.17 -6.78
CA LEU A 327 -5.30 10.52 -5.68
C LEU A 327 -5.84 10.98 -4.33
N LEU A 328 -5.98 12.29 -4.12
CA LEU A 328 -6.45 12.84 -2.86
C LEU A 328 -7.84 12.29 -2.49
N ILE A 329 -8.76 12.22 -3.45
CA ILE A 329 -10.11 11.69 -3.24
C ILE A 329 -10.06 10.22 -2.81
N ILE A 330 -9.26 9.39 -3.49
CA ILE A 330 -9.15 7.97 -3.15
C ILE A 330 -8.42 7.75 -1.81
N LEU A 331 -7.46 8.61 -1.46
CA LEU A 331 -6.78 8.56 -0.16
C LEU A 331 -7.71 8.88 1.01
N ILE A 332 -8.61 9.87 0.85
CA ILE A 332 -9.61 10.20 1.86
C ILE A 332 -10.57 9.02 2.06
N PHE A 333 -11.03 8.41 0.98
CA PHE A 333 -11.88 7.23 1.04
C PHE A 333 -11.18 6.07 1.76
N GLU A 334 -9.95 5.74 1.36
CA GLU A 334 -9.17 4.66 1.98
C GLU A 334 -8.82 4.94 3.45
N ALA A 335 -8.55 6.21 3.79
CA ALA A 335 -8.31 6.62 5.17
C ALA A 335 -9.49 6.31 6.10
N MET A 336 -10.71 6.46 5.63
CA MET A 336 -11.90 6.15 6.43
C MET A 336 -12.19 4.65 6.46
N VAL A 337 -12.13 3.96 5.31
CA VAL A 337 -12.35 2.50 5.24
C VAL A 337 -11.39 1.76 6.16
N PHE A 338 -10.10 2.00 6.00
CA PHE A 338 -9.08 1.30 6.77
C PHE A 338 -8.89 1.89 8.17
N GLY A 339 -9.10 3.20 8.32
CA GLY A 339 -8.99 3.88 9.61
C GLY A 339 -9.98 3.35 10.64
N PHE A 340 -11.22 3.12 10.26
CA PHE A 340 -12.22 2.51 11.16
C PHE A 340 -11.88 1.05 11.50
N SER A 341 -11.31 0.28 10.56
CA SER A 341 -10.80 -1.08 10.83
C SER A 341 -9.65 -1.07 11.84
N ILE A 342 -8.66 -0.18 11.70
CA ILE A 342 -7.60 0.00 12.72
C ILE A 342 -8.21 0.44 14.05
N GLY A 343 -9.20 1.33 14.03
CA GLY A 343 -9.92 1.76 15.22
C GLY A 343 -10.53 0.57 15.96
N ILE A 344 -11.26 -0.28 15.26
CA ILE A 344 -11.83 -1.51 15.82
C ILE A 344 -10.73 -2.41 16.40
N ASN A 345 -9.63 -2.59 15.70
CA ASN A 345 -8.53 -3.41 16.20
C ASN A 345 -8.00 -2.94 17.56
N THR A 346 -7.88 -1.63 17.76
CA THR A 346 -7.38 -1.04 19.00
C THR A 346 -8.43 -0.99 20.12
N THR A 347 -9.71 -0.85 19.77
CA THR A 347 -10.81 -0.69 20.73
C THR A 347 -11.52 -1.99 21.09
N ASN A 348 -11.45 -3.01 20.21
CA ASN A 348 -12.11 -4.29 20.43
C ASN A 348 -11.71 -4.99 21.73
N ALA A 349 -10.43 -4.91 22.11
CA ALA A 349 -9.99 -5.46 23.39
C ALA A 349 -10.76 -4.85 24.57
N VAL A 350 -11.10 -3.54 24.49
CA VAL A 350 -11.90 -2.83 25.49
C VAL A 350 -13.35 -3.27 25.42
N PHE A 351 -13.97 -3.31 24.24
CA PHE A 351 -15.37 -3.77 24.09
C PHE A 351 -15.57 -5.23 24.50
N LEU A 352 -14.62 -6.10 24.21
CA LEU A 352 -14.71 -7.53 24.57
C LEU A 352 -14.46 -7.74 26.07
N GLY A 353 -13.49 -7.02 26.67
CA GLY A 353 -13.06 -7.22 28.05
C GLY A 353 -13.83 -6.41 29.10
N SER A 354 -14.47 -5.31 28.73
CA SER A 354 -15.26 -4.51 29.67
C SER A 354 -16.54 -5.25 30.10
N PRO A 355 -16.99 -5.06 31.37
CA PRO A 355 -18.23 -5.63 31.80
C PRO A 355 -19.44 -4.97 31.11
N PRO A 356 -20.62 -5.62 31.11
CA PRO A 356 -21.87 -4.99 30.67
C PRO A 356 -22.16 -3.68 31.42
N PRO A 357 -22.76 -2.64 30.80
CA PRO A 357 -23.39 -2.65 29.47
C PRO A 357 -22.48 -2.36 28.30
N LEU A 358 -21.20 -2.00 28.51
CA LEU A 358 -20.29 -1.62 27.40
C LEU A 358 -19.76 -2.83 26.61
N GLY A 359 -19.49 -3.94 27.27
CA GLY A 359 -18.83 -5.08 26.66
C GLY A 359 -19.34 -6.42 27.15
N TYR A 360 -18.67 -7.48 26.74
CA TYR A 360 -19.05 -8.87 27.03
C TYR A 360 -18.43 -9.44 28.33
N GLY A 361 -17.43 -8.76 28.90
CA GLY A 361 -16.70 -9.27 30.07
C GLY A 361 -15.86 -10.52 29.77
N PHE A 362 -15.35 -10.66 28.56
CA PHE A 362 -14.57 -11.84 28.16
C PHE A 362 -13.23 -11.91 28.88
N SER A 363 -12.78 -13.13 29.15
CA SER A 363 -11.44 -13.39 29.65
C SER A 363 -10.38 -13.07 28.61
N GLN A 364 -9.12 -12.85 29.07
CA GLN A 364 -7.98 -12.58 28.20
C GLN A 364 -7.81 -13.65 27.10
N PHE A 365 -8.10 -14.93 27.43
CA PHE A 365 -8.06 -16.03 26.46
C PHE A 365 -9.13 -15.92 25.38
N ALA A 366 -10.35 -15.56 25.77
CA ALA A 366 -11.46 -15.38 24.83
C ALA A 366 -11.22 -14.18 23.91
N ILE A 367 -10.68 -13.06 24.44
CA ILE A 367 -10.28 -11.89 23.67
C ILE A 367 -9.20 -12.29 22.65
N ALA A 368 -8.15 -12.99 23.08
CA ALA A 368 -7.10 -13.47 22.19
C ALA A 368 -7.67 -14.36 21.07
N GLY A 369 -8.55 -15.30 21.42
CA GLY A 369 -9.24 -16.17 20.45
C GLY A 369 -10.07 -15.40 19.43
N GLY A 370 -10.74 -14.31 19.85
CA GLY A 370 -11.52 -13.43 18.99
C GLY A 370 -10.70 -12.82 17.85
N TYR A 371 -9.43 -12.50 18.09
CA TYR A 371 -8.51 -12.00 17.05
C TYR A 371 -8.18 -13.04 15.95
N GLY A 372 -8.54 -14.30 16.12
CA GLY A 372 -8.51 -15.30 15.05
C GLY A 372 -9.48 -15.00 13.91
N THR A 373 -10.58 -14.28 14.19
CA THR A 373 -11.60 -13.93 13.21
C THR A 373 -11.06 -13.08 12.05
N PRO A 374 -10.45 -11.91 12.30
CA PRO A 374 -9.91 -11.09 11.22
C PRO A 374 -8.75 -11.78 10.47
N ILE A 375 -7.97 -12.66 11.12
CA ILE A 375 -6.93 -13.44 10.48
C ILE A 375 -7.53 -14.31 9.38
N VAL A 376 -8.57 -15.10 9.70
CA VAL A 376 -9.27 -15.94 8.72
C VAL A 376 -9.92 -15.10 7.63
N ALA A 377 -10.54 -13.97 7.99
CA ALA A 377 -11.17 -13.06 7.04
C ALA A 377 -10.18 -12.48 6.03
N VAL A 378 -8.99 -12.06 6.47
CA VAL A 378 -7.93 -11.53 5.59
C VAL A 378 -7.40 -12.62 4.65
N LEU A 379 -7.22 -13.86 5.12
CA LEU A 379 -6.81 -14.98 4.28
C LEU A 379 -7.84 -15.31 3.19
N ILE A 380 -9.11 -15.31 3.54
CA ILE A 380 -10.22 -15.49 2.57
C ILE A 380 -10.25 -14.29 1.59
N GLY A 381 -10.05 -13.08 2.10
CA GLY A 381 -10.00 -11.86 1.29
C GLY A 381 -8.84 -11.84 0.29
N GLU A 382 -7.67 -12.38 0.68
CA GLU A 382 -6.55 -12.57 -0.25
C GLU A 382 -6.94 -13.51 -1.40
N LEU A 383 -7.54 -14.65 -1.07
CA LEU A 383 -7.95 -15.63 -2.07
C LEU A 383 -8.97 -15.03 -3.06
N ILE A 384 -10.00 -14.36 -2.54
CA ILE A 384 -11.01 -13.69 -3.36
C ILE A 384 -10.37 -12.57 -4.19
N GLY A 385 -9.56 -11.72 -3.57
CA GLY A 385 -8.89 -10.59 -4.24
C GLY A 385 -7.99 -11.05 -5.39
N ARG A 386 -7.29 -12.16 -5.23
CA ARG A 386 -6.45 -12.76 -6.27
C ARG A 386 -7.25 -13.12 -7.52
N PHE A 387 -8.36 -13.85 -7.36
CA PHE A 387 -9.19 -14.24 -8.50
C PHE A 387 -9.94 -13.04 -9.09
N ASN A 388 -10.46 -12.17 -8.25
CA ASN A 388 -11.23 -11.00 -8.67
C ASN A 388 -10.38 -10.00 -9.46
N ASN A 389 -9.16 -9.70 -9.02
CA ASN A 389 -8.24 -8.80 -9.72
C ASN A 389 -7.85 -9.32 -11.12
N ASP A 390 -7.58 -10.63 -11.23
CA ASP A 390 -7.27 -11.26 -12.52
C ASP A 390 -8.49 -11.25 -13.45
N PHE A 391 -9.67 -11.55 -12.91
CA PHE A 391 -10.93 -11.53 -13.65
C PHE A 391 -11.24 -10.12 -14.17
N ILE A 392 -11.21 -9.10 -13.32
CA ILE A 392 -11.46 -7.71 -13.69
C ILE A 392 -10.49 -7.25 -14.77
N MET A 393 -9.18 -7.54 -14.59
CA MET A 393 -8.16 -7.19 -15.58
C MET A 393 -8.45 -7.83 -16.95
N ASN A 394 -8.73 -9.12 -16.98
CA ASN A 394 -8.98 -9.84 -18.23
C ASN A 394 -10.28 -9.37 -18.92
N VAL A 395 -11.34 -9.08 -18.15
CA VAL A 395 -12.59 -8.53 -18.67
C VAL A 395 -12.35 -7.12 -19.24
N SER A 396 -11.61 -6.28 -18.52
CA SER A 396 -11.26 -4.93 -18.99
C SER A 396 -10.49 -4.97 -20.32
N ILE A 397 -9.45 -5.81 -20.41
CA ILE A 397 -8.64 -5.96 -21.62
C ILE A 397 -9.50 -6.45 -22.80
N ARG A 398 -10.38 -7.42 -22.58
CA ARG A 398 -11.28 -7.94 -23.63
C ARG A 398 -12.29 -6.90 -24.11
N ARG A 399 -12.88 -6.11 -23.20
CA ARG A 399 -13.86 -5.07 -23.54
C ARG A 399 -13.23 -3.87 -24.25
N ASN A 400 -11.98 -3.57 -23.97
CA ASN A 400 -11.26 -2.41 -24.50
C ASN A 400 -10.25 -2.80 -25.62
N ASN A 401 -10.55 -3.84 -26.41
CA ASN A 401 -9.74 -4.26 -27.56
C ASN A 401 -8.25 -4.42 -27.25
N GLY A 402 -7.91 -5.06 -26.12
CA GLY A 402 -6.52 -5.33 -25.76
C GLY A 402 -5.83 -4.24 -24.93
N VAL A 403 -6.55 -3.15 -24.61
CA VAL A 403 -6.03 -2.04 -23.78
C VAL A 403 -6.56 -2.16 -22.35
N PHE A 404 -5.68 -2.00 -21.38
CA PHE A 404 -6.01 -1.96 -19.96
C PHE A 404 -6.16 -0.51 -19.48
N GLU A 405 -7.18 -0.23 -18.67
CA GLU A 405 -7.40 1.04 -17.97
C GLU A 405 -7.42 0.83 -16.45
N ALA A 406 -6.68 1.68 -15.71
CA ALA A 406 -6.49 1.53 -14.27
C ALA A 406 -7.81 1.64 -13.48
N GLU A 407 -8.75 2.49 -13.95
CA GLU A 407 -10.06 2.68 -13.32
C GLU A 407 -10.86 1.39 -13.20
N SER A 408 -10.58 0.39 -14.04
CA SER A 408 -11.22 -0.91 -13.94
C SER A 408 -10.91 -1.66 -12.64
N ARG A 409 -9.77 -1.38 -11.98
CA ARG A 409 -9.45 -1.96 -10.67
C ARG A 409 -10.49 -1.64 -9.60
N LEU A 410 -11.08 -0.45 -9.67
CA LEU A 410 -12.05 0.02 -8.68
C LEU A 410 -13.41 -0.72 -8.71
N TRP A 411 -13.65 -1.58 -9.70
CA TRP A 411 -14.84 -2.43 -9.68
C TRP A 411 -14.90 -3.38 -8.49
N ALA A 412 -13.76 -3.76 -7.93
CA ALA A 412 -13.71 -4.59 -6.71
C ALA A 412 -14.31 -3.87 -5.49
N CYS A 413 -14.26 -2.53 -5.43
CA CYS A 413 -14.85 -1.76 -4.33
C CYS A 413 -16.37 -1.91 -4.26
N TYR A 414 -17.07 -2.13 -5.40
CA TYR A 414 -18.52 -2.36 -5.40
C TYR A 414 -18.92 -3.67 -4.72
N LEU A 415 -18.04 -4.68 -4.74
CA LEU A 415 -18.22 -5.92 -3.99
C LEU A 415 -17.93 -5.70 -2.51
N ALA A 416 -16.91 -4.91 -2.20
CA ALA A 416 -16.46 -4.69 -0.82
C ALA A 416 -17.45 -3.86 0.00
N MET A 417 -18.07 -2.82 -0.57
CA MET A 417 -18.90 -1.87 0.19
C MET A 417 -20.16 -2.48 0.84
N PRO A 418 -20.97 -3.29 0.16
CA PRO A 418 -22.10 -3.98 0.80
C PRO A 418 -21.66 -4.87 1.97
N LEU A 419 -20.56 -5.60 1.81
CA LEU A 419 -19.99 -6.44 2.87
C LEU A 419 -19.53 -5.59 4.06
N TYR A 420 -18.88 -4.46 3.78
CA TYR A 420 -18.43 -3.53 4.81
C TYR A 420 -19.59 -3.03 5.68
N ILE A 421 -20.67 -2.56 5.05
CA ILE A 421 -21.86 -2.08 5.75
C ILE A 421 -22.48 -3.18 6.60
N CYS A 422 -22.72 -4.35 6.01
CA CYS A 422 -23.31 -5.49 6.72
C CYS A 422 -22.44 -5.89 7.92
N GLY A 423 -21.11 -5.94 7.76
CA GLY A 423 -20.17 -6.27 8.82
C GLY A 423 -20.21 -5.27 9.96
N PHE A 424 -20.09 -3.96 9.67
CA PHE A 424 -20.09 -2.90 10.67
C PHE A 424 -21.41 -2.79 11.43
N VAL A 425 -22.53 -2.83 10.72
CA VAL A 425 -23.85 -2.78 11.37
C VAL A 425 -24.09 -4.00 12.26
N LEU A 426 -23.72 -5.20 11.78
CA LEU A 426 -23.83 -6.42 12.58
C LEU A 426 -22.92 -6.39 13.81
N LEU A 427 -21.70 -5.86 13.67
CA LEU A 427 -20.75 -5.73 14.77
C LEU A 427 -21.28 -4.72 15.83
N GLY A 428 -21.76 -3.56 15.40
CA GLY A 428 -22.36 -2.56 16.28
C GLY A 428 -23.62 -3.07 17.01
N ALA A 429 -24.48 -3.79 16.29
CA ALA A 429 -25.66 -4.44 16.89
C ALA A 429 -25.26 -5.53 17.90
N SER A 430 -24.19 -6.26 17.62
CA SER A 430 -23.67 -7.31 18.53
C SER A 430 -23.20 -6.71 19.84
N PHE A 431 -22.44 -5.61 19.80
CA PHE A 431 -21.99 -4.93 21.02
C PHE A 431 -23.14 -4.30 21.80
N GLN A 432 -24.10 -3.66 21.13
CA GLN A 432 -25.19 -2.98 21.83
C GLN A 432 -26.22 -3.93 22.44
N ASN A 433 -26.59 -4.98 21.70
CA ASN A 433 -27.65 -5.90 22.10
C ASN A 433 -27.11 -7.20 22.69
N HIS A 434 -25.82 -7.32 22.96
CA HIS A 434 -25.16 -8.52 23.46
C HIS A 434 -25.58 -9.79 22.70
N LEU A 435 -25.54 -9.71 21.35
CA LEU A 435 -25.90 -10.84 20.49
C LEU A 435 -24.94 -12.00 20.71
N SER A 436 -25.24 -13.15 20.09
CA SER A 436 -24.39 -14.33 20.19
C SER A 436 -22.95 -14.05 19.73
N VAL A 437 -21.98 -14.76 20.28
CA VAL A 437 -20.57 -14.71 19.87
C VAL A 437 -20.42 -14.96 18.36
N GLY A 438 -21.28 -15.81 17.78
CA GLY A 438 -21.32 -16.05 16.35
C GLY A 438 -21.64 -14.79 15.52
N ALA A 439 -22.60 -13.96 15.97
CA ALA A 439 -22.93 -12.69 15.32
C ALA A 439 -21.76 -11.70 15.40
N LEU A 440 -21.10 -11.61 16.55
CA LEU A 440 -19.89 -10.79 16.75
C LEU A 440 -18.77 -11.21 15.78
N VAL A 441 -18.46 -12.50 15.73
CA VAL A 441 -17.44 -13.08 14.84
C VAL A 441 -17.78 -12.82 13.37
N MET A 442 -19.03 -13.04 12.97
CA MET A 442 -19.46 -12.80 11.59
C MET A 442 -19.39 -11.30 11.24
N GLY A 443 -19.83 -10.41 12.14
CA GLY A 443 -19.78 -8.96 11.92
C GLY A 443 -18.34 -8.48 11.69
N TRP A 444 -17.43 -8.84 12.59
CA TRP A 444 -16.02 -8.48 12.47
C TRP A 444 -15.34 -9.15 11.26
N GLY A 445 -15.60 -10.45 11.04
CA GLY A 445 -15.01 -11.17 9.90
C GLY A 445 -15.43 -10.60 8.55
N ILE A 446 -16.72 -10.31 8.34
CA ILE A 446 -17.23 -9.74 7.09
C ILE A 446 -16.66 -8.34 6.85
N SER A 447 -16.56 -7.50 7.89
CA SER A 447 -15.98 -6.17 7.74
C SER A 447 -14.49 -6.22 7.33
N GLU A 448 -13.68 -7.08 7.94
CA GLU A 448 -12.26 -7.20 7.59
C GLU A 448 -12.03 -7.84 6.22
N LEU A 449 -12.89 -8.77 5.82
CA LEU A 449 -12.92 -9.28 4.44
C LEU A 449 -13.14 -8.16 3.43
N ALA A 450 -14.10 -7.28 3.69
CA ALA A 450 -14.40 -6.13 2.85
C ALA A 450 -13.22 -5.14 2.78
N VAL A 451 -12.59 -4.84 3.92
CA VAL A 451 -11.41 -3.98 4.00
C VAL A 451 -10.27 -4.54 3.16
N MET A 452 -10.00 -5.86 3.24
CA MET A 452 -8.95 -6.50 2.45
C MET A 452 -9.21 -6.34 0.93
N ILE A 453 -10.42 -6.64 0.46
CA ILE A 453 -10.79 -6.53 -0.95
C ILE A 453 -10.64 -5.08 -1.44
N ASN A 454 -11.13 -4.11 -0.65
CA ASN A 454 -11.07 -2.68 -0.99
C ASN A 454 -9.63 -2.17 -1.06
N THR A 455 -8.83 -2.42 -0.03
CA THR A 455 -7.45 -1.94 0.07
C THR A 455 -6.58 -2.45 -1.07
N VAL A 456 -6.71 -3.73 -1.43
CA VAL A 456 -5.99 -4.30 -2.58
C VAL A 456 -6.38 -3.61 -3.89
N ALA A 457 -7.66 -3.31 -4.09
CA ALA A 457 -8.14 -2.61 -5.29
C ALA A 457 -7.57 -1.19 -5.38
N VAL A 458 -7.56 -0.45 -4.26
CA VAL A 458 -7.02 0.91 -4.17
C VAL A 458 -5.50 0.91 -4.42
N TYR A 459 -4.74 0.00 -3.80
CA TYR A 459 -3.30 -0.12 -4.05
C TYR A 459 -3.01 -0.45 -5.51
N ALA A 460 -3.74 -1.38 -6.12
CA ALA A 460 -3.56 -1.74 -7.52
C ALA A 460 -3.89 -0.55 -8.45
N TYR A 461 -5.00 0.16 -8.21
CA TYR A 461 -5.36 1.37 -8.96
C TYR A 461 -4.27 2.46 -8.87
N CYS A 462 -3.86 2.79 -7.65
CA CYS A 462 -2.85 3.83 -7.44
C CYS A 462 -1.50 3.44 -8.06
N ASN A 463 -1.08 2.17 -7.93
CA ASN A 463 0.14 1.67 -8.56
C ASN A 463 0.11 1.81 -10.09
N ASP A 464 -1.03 1.46 -10.71
CA ASP A 464 -1.19 1.51 -12.16
C ASP A 464 -1.23 2.96 -12.68
N CYS A 465 -1.70 3.92 -11.86
CA CYS A 465 -1.74 5.34 -12.21
C CYS A 465 -0.38 6.06 -12.04
N PHE A 466 0.52 5.56 -11.19
CA PHE A 466 1.75 6.27 -10.82
C PHE A 466 3.01 5.39 -10.89
N PRO A 467 3.39 4.87 -12.06
CA PRO A 467 4.51 3.93 -12.18
C PRO A 467 5.88 4.49 -11.78
N LYS A 468 6.07 5.83 -11.79
CA LYS A 468 7.29 6.50 -11.31
C LYS A 468 7.31 6.80 -9.79
N HIS A 469 6.15 6.78 -9.14
CA HIS A 469 5.95 7.28 -7.78
C HIS A 469 5.39 6.21 -6.84
N GLN A 470 5.74 4.95 -7.08
CA GLN A 470 5.17 3.82 -6.37
C GLN A 470 5.40 3.86 -4.86
N GLY A 471 6.61 4.22 -4.43
CA GLY A 471 6.89 4.35 -3.00
C GLY A 471 6.19 5.52 -2.35
N GLU A 472 6.10 6.68 -3.05
CA GLU A 472 5.31 7.82 -2.57
C GLU A 472 3.84 7.43 -2.40
N ILE A 473 3.28 6.68 -3.36
CA ILE A 473 1.92 6.16 -3.27
C ILE A 473 1.77 5.24 -2.07
N SER A 474 2.68 4.28 -1.90
CA SER A 474 2.63 3.38 -0.74
C SER A 474 2.73 4.14 0.59
N ALA A 475 3.64 5.12 0.68
CA ALA A 475 3.78 5.94 1.87
C ALA A 475 2.56 6.83 2.14
N LEU A 476 1.93 7.40 1.10
CA LEU A 476 0.74 8.23 1.23
C LEU A 476 -0.50 7.41 1.61
N ILE A 477 -0.70 6.22 1.03
CA ILE A 477 -1.77 5.31 1.43
C ILE A 477 -1.57 4.88 2.89
N ASN A 478 -0.34 4.53 3.27
CA ASN A 478 -0.04 4.16 4.64
C ASN A 478 -0.29 5.32 5.62
N LEU A 479 0.13 6.54 5.27
CA LEU A 479 -0.14 7.74 6.07
C LEU A 479 -1.64 7.99 6.20
N ALA A 480 -2.40 7.90 5.12
CA ALA A 480 -3.85 8.09 5.12
C ALA A 480 -4.55 7.09 6.07
N ARG A 481 -4.18 5.80 5.95
CA ARG A 481 -4.69 4.71 6.80
C ARG A 481 -4.41 4.97 8.29
N THR A 482 -3.18 5.32 8.63
CA THR A 482 -2.74 5.51 10.01
C THR A 482 -3.31 6.79 10.63
N LEU A 483 -3.47 7.87 9.86
CA LEU A 483 -4.18 9.07 10.32
C LEU A 483 -5.65 8.80 10.61
N GLY A 484 -6.33 8.03 9.76
CA GLY A 484 -7.69 7.55 10.01
C GLY A 484 -7.77 6.77 11.32
N GLY A 485 -6.94 5.73 11.48
CA GLY A 485 -6.93 4.89 12.68
C GLY A 485 -6.57 5.63 13.97
N PHE A 486 -5.63 6.58 13.90
CA PHE A 486 -5.26 7.42 15.02
C PHE A 486 -6.44 8.23 15.55
N SER A 487 -7.25 8.82 14.66
CA SER A 487 -8.39 9.64 15.06
C SER A 487 -9.50 8.82 15.75
N VAL A 488 -9.77 7.62 15.26
CA VAL A 488 -10.86 6.75 15.75
C VAL A 488 -10.68 6.33 17.20
N ALA A 489 -9.45 6.05 17.63
CA ALA A 489 -9.15 5.63 18.99
C ALA A 489 -9.59 6.66 20.06
N TYR A 490 -9.72 7.94 19.70
CA TYR A 490 -10.14 8.99 20.63
C TYR A 490 -11.65 9.10 20.81
N PHE A 491 -12.45 8.78 19.81
CA PHE A 491 -13.89 9.05 19.87
C PHE A 491 -14.75 7.78 19.96
N GLN A 492 -14.30 6.64 19.42
CA GLN A 492 -15.16 5.46 19.25
C GLN A 492 -15.70 4.91 20.58
N VAL A 493 -14.83 4.66 21.57
CA VAL A 493 -15.25 4.15 22.89
C VAL A 493 -16.06 5.18 23.67
N PRO A 494 -15.62 6.45 23.86
CA PRO A 494 -16.42 7.47 24.53
C PRO A 494 -17.79 7.71 23.88
N TRP A 495 -17.85 7.66 22.55
CA TRP A 495 -19.10 7.82 21.82
C TRP A 495 -20.04 6.61 22.00
N ALA A 496 -19.50 5.40 21.97
CA ALA A 496 -20.28 4.18 22.21
C ALA A 496 -20.87 4.15 23.63
N LEU A 497 -20.13 4.61 24.65
CA LEU A 497 -20.62 4.76 26.01
C LEU A 497 -21.81 5.72 26.14
N LYS A 498 -21.78 6.81 25.35
CA LYS A 498 -22.79 7.87 25.45
C LYS A 498 -24.04 7.59 24.59
N HIS A 499 -23.88 7.01 23.42
CA HIS A 499 -24.94 6.90 22.41
C HIS A 499 -25.20 5.46 21.91
N GLY A 500 -24.46 4.49 22.44
CA GLY A 500 -24.55 3.08 22.04
C GLY A 500 -23.65 2.72 20.87
N ALA A 501 -23.21 1.47 20.85
CA ALA A 501 -22.28 0.97 19.85
C ALA A 501 -22.89 0.92 18.44
N LEU A 502 -24.17 0.54 18.30
CA LEU A 502 -24.84 0.47 17.00
C LEU A 502 -24.85 1.83 16.28
N GLN A 503 -25.07 2.93 17.03
CA GLN A 503 -25.04 4.26 16.44
C GLN A 503 -23.64 4.62 15.93
N VAL A 504 -22.58 4.32 16.68
CA VAL A 504 -21.20 4.62 16.30
C VAL A 504 -20.83 3.86 15.03
N PHE A 505 -20.95 2.54 15.05
CA PHE A 505 -20.60 1.69 13.89
C PHE A 505 -21.50 1.94 12.67
N GLY A 506 -22.78 2.27 12.90
CA GLY A 506 -23.71 2.66 11.85
C GLY A 506 -23.33 3.98 11.16
N VAL A 507 -22.91 5.00 11.93
CA VAL A 507 -22.43 6.28 11.37
C VAL A 507 -21.10 6.11 10.67
N GLU A 508 -20.17 5.33 11.20
CA GLU A 508 -18.90 5.00 10.53
C GLU A 508 -19.14 4.33 9.17
N ALA A 509 -20.06 3.36 9.11
CA ALA A 509 -20.48 2.74 7.85
C ALA A 509 -21.13 3.75 6.90
N ALA A 510 -21.99 4.66 7.39
CA ALA A 510 -22.63 5.69 6.58
C ALA A 510 -21.61 6.70 5.99
N ILE A 511 -20.59 7.09 6.75
CA ILE A 511 -19.50 7.95 6.27
C ILE A 511 -18.75 7.25 5.13
N VAL A 512 -18.38 5.99 5.30
CA VAL A 512 -17.64 5.23 4.29
C VAL A 512 -18.44 5.09 3.00
N ILE A 513 -19.75 4.77 3.08
CA ILE A 513 -20.57 4.63 1.89
C ILE A 513 -20.81 5.98 1.18
N GLY A 514 -20.97 7.06 1.94
CA GLY A 514 -21.04 8.41 1.38
C GLY A 514 -19.78 8.77 0.60
N LEU A 515 -18.61 8.52 1.18
CA LEU A 515 -17.32 8.73 0.52
C LEU A 515 -17.13 7.80 -0.69
N PHE A 516 -17.60 6.56 -0.61
CA PHE A 516 -17.58 5.63 -1.75
C PHE A 516 -18.32 6.20 -2.95
N PHE A 517 -19.57 6.65 -2.77
CA PHE A 517 -20.36 7.22 -3.87
C PHE A 517 -19.77 8.52 -4.42
N LEU A 518 -19.11 9.31 -3.58
CA LEU A 518 -18.44 10.54 -4.02
C LEU A 518 -17.10 10.28 -4.73
N SER A 519 -16.38 9.20 -4.37
CA SER A 519 -15.03 8.93 -4.86
C SER A 519 -14.98 7.96 -6.03
N VAL A 520 -15.43 6.72 -5.83
CA VAL A 520 -15.19 5.63 -6.78
C VAL A 520 -15.91 5.83 -8.11
N PRO A 521 -17.23 6.10 -8.18
CA PRO A 521 -17.91 6.38 -9.44
C PRO A 521 -17.37 7.64 -10.14
N PHE A 522 -17.06 8.70 -9.37
CA PHE A 522 -16.48 9.92 -9.91
C PHE A 522 -15.12 9.66 -10.59
N ILE A 523 -14.25 8.89 -9.94
CA ILE A 523 -12.95 8.51 -10.50
C ILE A 523 -13.13 7.62 -11.73
N GLN A 524 -14.08 6.67 -11.74
CA GLN A 524 -14.33 5.81 -12.90
C GLN A 524 -14.80 6.61 -14.12
N ILE A 525 -15.59 7.66 -13.94
CA ILE A 525 -16.11 8.49 -15.03
C ILE A 525 -15.09 9.56 -15.46
N LYS A 526 -14.46 10.25 -14.52
CA LYS A 526 -13.61 11.42 -14.77
C LYS A 526 -12.11 11.18 -14.58
N GLY A 527 -11.70 10.02 -14.06
CA GLY A 527 -10.29 9.75 -13.69
C GLY A 527 -9.33 9.91 -14.86
N ARG A 528 -9.71 9.44 -16.05
CA ARG A 528 -8.91 9.61 -17.27
C ARG A 528 -8.67 11.09 -17.60
N LEU A 529 -9.71 11.91 -17.54
CA LEU A 529 -9.61 13.37 -17.77
C LEU A 529 -8.73 14.04 -16.71
N LEU A 530 -8.91 13.68 -15.45
CA LEU A 530 -8.12 14.23 -14.33
C LEU A 530 -6.63 13.85 -14.45
N ARG A 531 -6.30 12.65 -14.90
CA ARG A 531 -4.90 12.24 -15.13
C ARG A 531 -4.25 13.05 -16.25
N VAL A 532 -4.96 13.20 -17.36
CA VAL A 532 -4.45 13.94 -18.53
C VAL A 532 -4.29 15.43 -18.22
N SER A 533 -5.29 16.06 -17.61
CA SER A 533 -5.24 17.50 -17.27
C SER A 533 -4.13 17.83 -16.28
N THR A 534 -3.89 16.96 -15.29
CA THR A 534 -2.79 17.16 -14.32
C THR A 534 -1.41 17.01 -14.95
N LEU A 535 -1.24 16.16 -15.94
CA LEU A 535 0.01 16.04 -16.69
C LEU A 535 0.28 17.31 -17.52
N TYR A 536 -0.74 17.86 -18.19
CA TYR A 536 -0.61 19.12 -18.92
C TYR A 536 -0.26 20.30 -17.99
N PHE A 537 -0.92 20.42 -16.85
CA PHE A 537 -0.66 21.49 -15.90
C PHE A 537 0.76 21.41 -15.32
N GLN A 538 1.26 20.21 -15.00
CA GLN A 538 2.64 20.03 -14.54
C GLN A 538 3.66 20.38 -15.62
N ASN A 539 3.43 20.02 -16.87
CA ASN A 539 4.31 20.38 -17.97
C ASN A 539 4.32 21.90 -18.22
N CYS A 540 3.17 22.56 -18.17
CA CYS A 540 3.09 24.02 -18.28
C CYS A 540 3.78 24.73 -17.12
N LEU A 541 3.59 24.27 -15.88
CA LEU A 541 4.23 24.83 -14.69
C LEU A 541 5.76 24.64 -14.73
N PHE A 542 6.22 23.48 -15.19
CA PHE A 542 7.65 23.19 -15.35
C PHE A 542 8.29 24.08 -16.44
N LEU A 543 7.60 24.31 -17.55
CA LEU A 543 8.01 25.24 -18.59
C LEU A 543 8.08 26.67 -18.06
N MET A 544 7.08 27.15 -17.35
CA MET A 544 7.09 28.49 -16.74
C MET A 544 8.23 28.66 -15.74
N LEU A 545 8.48 27.68 -14.88
CA LEU A 545 9.58 27.71 -13.91
C LEU A 545 10.96 27.61 -14.58
N SER A 546 11.09 26.88 -15.68
CA SER A 546 12.33 26.80 -16.46
C SER A 546 12.62 28.08 -17.22
N PHE A 547 11.61 28.78 -17.72
CA PHE A 547 11.75 30.12 -18.32
C PHE A 547 12.12 31.16 -17.27
N SER A 548 11.52 31.12 -16.07
CA SER A 548 11.86 32.02 -14.96
C SER A 548 13.32 31.86 -14.51
N ARG A 549 13.85 30.61 -14.44
CA ARG A 549 15.26 30.39 -14.11
C ARG A 549 16.25 30.86 -15.18
N LYS A 550 15.89 30.79 -16.46
CA LYS A 550 16.74 31.32 -17.53
C LYS A 550 16.78 32.85 -17.56
N SER A 551 15.71 33.51 -17.14
CA SER A 551 15.66 34.97 -17.07
C SER A 551 16.46 35.55 -15.90
N THR A 552 16.70 34.81 -14.83
CA THR A 552 17.52 35.23 -13.68
C THR A 552 19.03 35.02 -13.88
N HIS A 553 19.46 34.27 -14.89
CA HIS A 553 20.86 34.10 -15.24
C HIS A 553 21.35 35.05 -16.39
N CYS A 554 20.47 35.88 -16.90
CA CYS A 554 20.80 36.91 -17.91
C CYS A 554 20.76 38.35 -17.34
N LYS A 555 20.91 38.51 -16.03
CA LYS A 555 21.14 39.85 -15.42
C LYS A 555 22.49 39.88 -14.72
#